data_492a12e470c993d9e187bef27fc71f42
#
_entry.id   492a12e470c993d9e187bef27fc71f42
#
_cell.length_a   1.000
_cell.length_b   1.000
_cell.length_c   1.000
_cell.angle_alpha   90.00
_cell.angle_beta   90.00
_cell.angle_gamma   90.00
#
_symmetry.space_group_name_H-M   'P 1'
#
loop_
_entity.id
_entity.type
_entity.pdbx_description
1 polymer ?
#
loop_
_entity_poly.entity_id
_entity_poly.type
_entity_poly.pdbx_seq_one_letter_code
_entity_poly.pdbx_strand_id
1 'polypeptide(L)'
;AEFVIYINMLTWPVTSIGWIASIVQQANVSQGRINEFLNSEPAIQDTGTIKGRINGQLTFDHVTFTYPDSGIKAVDDLSFTIQAGQKVAIIGRTASGKSTVADLALRMYDPTSGEILMDGVPLRDYELASLRSNIGYVPQDVFLFSDTIDANIRFGSQASSREEVEQYARYAAVYEDIKGLPEGFDTRIG
;
A
#
# COMPACT_ATOMS: atom_id res chain seq x y z
N ALA A 1 -7.87 -70.69 -7.31
CA ALA A 1 -6.71 -69.92 -6.83
C ALA A 1 -6.38 -68.71 -7.78
N GLU A 2 -6.38 -68.91 -9.10
CA GLU A 2 -6.00 -67.86 -10.08
C GLU A 2 -6.97 -66.64 -10.10
N PHE A 3 -8.27 -66.86 -9.95
CA PHE A 3 -9.26 -65.81 -9.92
C PHE A 3 -9.08 -64.81 -8.79
N VAL A 4 -8.61 -65.25 -7.63
CA VAL A 4 -8.33 -64.39 -6.46
C VAL A 4 -7.11 -63.49 -6.75
N ILE A 5 -6.13 -63.98 -7.47
CA ILE A 5 -4.94 -63.22 -7.87
C ILE A 5 -5.34 -62.08 -8.80
N TYR A 6 -6.20 -62.32 -9.81
CA TYR A 6 -6.68 -61.27 -10.72
C TYR A 6 -7.53 -60.20 -10.03
N ILE A 7 -8.37 -60.56 -9.06
CA ILE A 7 -9.13 -59.62 -8.27
C ILE A 7 -8.18 -58.72 -7.46
N ASN A 8 -7.16 -59.27 -6.81
CA ASN A 8 -6.17 -58.50 -6.07
C ASN A 8 -5.36 -57.56 -6.99
N MET A 9 -5.00 -58.01 -8.20
CA MET A 9 -4.30 -57.17 -9.17
C MET A 9 -5.14 -55.99 -9.67
N LEU A 10 -6.47 -56.15 -9.73
CA LEU A 10 -7.39 -55.07 -10.15
C LEU A 10 -7.69 -54.05 -9.03
N THR A 11 -7.52 -54.46 -7.76
CA THR A 11 -7.84 -53.60 -6.63
C THR A 11 -6.97 -52.32 -6.63
N TRP A 12 -5.67 -52.44 -6.91
CA TRP A 12 -4.76 -51.30 -6.90
C TRP A 12 -5.05 -50.26 -8.03
N PRO A 13 -5.23 -50.65 -9.31
CA PRO A 13 -5.63 -49.70 -10.35
C PRO A 13 -6.93 -48.98 -10.08
N VAL A 14 -7.95 -49.66 -9.52
CA VAL A 14 -9.25 -49.05 -9.21
C VAL A 14 -9.14 -48.03 -8.06
N THR A 15 -8.39 -48.35 -7.00
CA THR A 15 -8.16 -47.42 -5.89
C THR A 15 -7.30 -46.24 -6.32
N SER A 16 -6.33 -46.45 -7.21
CA SER A 16 -5.48 -45.35 -7.70
C SER A 16 -6.24 -44.32 -8.54
N ILE A 17 -7.30 -44.72 -9.28
CA ILE A 17 -8.18 -43.80 -10.01
C ILE A 17 -8.86 -42.82 -9.03
N GLY A 18 -9.39 -43.33 -7.92
CA GLY A 18 -10.00 -42.47 -6.89
C GLY A 18 -9.01 -41.47 -6.29
N TRP A 19 -7.80 -41.91 -6.02
CA TRP A 19 -6.73 -41.05 -5.52
C TRP A 19 -6.31 -39.98 -6.53
N ILE A 20 -6.12 -40.36 -7.80
CA ILE A 20 -5.81 -39.43 -8.90
C ILE A 20 -6.92 -38.40 -9.05
N ALA A 21 -8.19 -38.81 -9.04
CA ALA A 21 -9.32 -37.89 -9.12
C ALA A 21 -9.31 -36.85 -7.98
N SER A 22 -8.99 -37.29 -6.76
CA SER A 22 -8.87 -36.40 -5.60
C SER A 22 -7.73 -35.40 -5.77
N ILE A 23 -6.55 -35.82 -6.24
CA ILE A 23 -5.42 -34.92 -6.51
C ILE A 23 -5.77 -33.89 -7.58
N VAL A 24 -6.39 -34.33 -8.68
CA VAL A 24 -6.80 -33.42 -9.77
C VAL A 24 -7.81 -32.39 -9.27
N GLN A 25 -8.78 -32.81 -8.45
CA GLN A 25 -9.75 -31.88 -7.88
C GLN A 25 -9.07 -30.87 -6.94
N GLN A 26 -8.14 -31.32 -6.09
CA GLN A 26 -7.38 -30.45 -5.20
C GLN A 26 -6.49 -29.46 -5.97
N ALA A 27 -5.85 -29.92 -7.04
CA ALA A 27 -5.06 -29.08 -7.95
C ALA A 27 -5.93 -28.00 -8.63
N ASN A 28 -7.10 -28.38 -9.13
CA ASN A 28 -8.04 -27.44 -9.74
C ASN A 28 -8.49 -26.33 -8.80
N VAL A 29 -8.81 -26.68 -7.54
CA VAL A 29 -9.20 -25.68 -6.53
C VAL A 29 -8.04 -24.75 -6.20
N SER A 30 -6.84 -25.31 -6.04
CA SER A 30 -5.62 -24.51 -5.78
C SER A 30 -5.29 -23.59 -6.96
N GLN A 31 -5.37 -24.12 -8.18
CA GLN A 31 -5.14 -23.32 -9.40
C GLN A 31 -6.19 -22.22 -9.55
N GLY A 32 -7.45 -22.49 -9.21
CA GLY A 32 -8.51 -21.48 -9.20
C GLY A 32 -8.18 -20.29 -8.30
N ARG A 33 -7.72 -20.55 -7.07
CA ARG A 33 -7.32 -19.50 -6.12
C ARG A 33 -6.10 -18.70 -6.61
N ILE A 34 -5.11 -19.38 -7.20
CA ILE A 34 -3.95 -18.71 -7.79
C ILE A 34 -4.38 -17.80 -8.93
N ASN A 35 -5.25 -18.28 -9.82
CA ASN A 35 -5.74 -17.49 -10.93
C ASN A 35 -6.58 -16.29 -10.47
N GLU A 36 -7.42 -16.45 -9.45
CA GLU A 36 -8.18 -15.35 -8.83
C GLU A 36 -7.23 -14.26 -8.31
N PHE A 37 -6.18 -14.66 -7.59
CA PHE A 37 -5.16 -13.73 -7.10
C PHE A 37 -4.41 -13.03 -8.25
N LEU A 38 -3.96 -13.77 -9.25
CA LEU A 38 -3.21 -13.22 -10.39
C LEU A 38 -4.04 -12.31 -11.29
N ASN A 39 -5.35 -12.55 -11.38
CA ASN A 39 -6.27 -11.74 -12.17
C ASN A 39 -6.89 -10.57 -11.36
N SER A 40 -6.52 -10.43 -10.09
CA SER A 40 -6.99 -9.30 -9.27
C SER A 40 -6.37 -8.00 -9.80
N GLU A 41 -7.21 -7.11 -10.32
CA GLU A 41 -6.76 -5.80 -10.78
C GLU A 41 -6.62 -4.84 -9.59
N PRO A 42 -5.53 -4.06 -9.52
CA PRO A 42 -5.40 -3.01 -8.53
C PRO A 42 -6.54 -1.98 -8.66
N ALA A 43 -7.11 -1.56 -7.53
CA ALA A 43 -8.15 -0.53 -7.52
C ALA A 43 -7.66 0.80 -8.10
N ILE A 44 -6.36 1.10 -7.93
CA ILE A 44 -5.70 2.27 -8.53
C ILE A 44 -4.81 1.79 -9.66
N GLN A 45 -5.16 2.19 -10.87
CA GLN A 45 -4.35 1.92 -12.07
C GLN A 45 -3.42 3.11 -12.35
N ASP A 46 -2.14 2.81 -12.58
CA ASP A 46 -1.16 3.83 -12.96
C ASP A 46 -1.23 4.08 -14.47
N THR A 47 -2.17 4.92 -14.87
CA THR A 47 -2.36 5.34 -16.26
C THR A 47 -1.77 6.72 -16.55
N GLY A 48 -1.27 7.39 -15.51
CA GLY A 48 -0.71 8.74 -15.62
C GLY A 48 0.64 8.74 -16.33
N THR A 49 0.92 9.84 -17.03
CA THR A 49 2.15 10.00 -17.82
C THR A 49 2.99 11.19 -17.36
N ILE A 50 2.44 12.06 -16.52
CA ILE A 50 3.10 13.28 -16.07
C ILE A 50 4.10 12.92 -14.98
N LYS A 51 5.35 13.31 -15.19
CA LYS A 51 6.49 13.14 -14.29
C LYS A 51 7.11 14.48 -13.96
N GLY A 52 7.80 14.55 -12.85
CA GLY A 52 8.62 15.69 -12.51
C GLY A 52 8.30 16.30 -11.15
N ARG A 53 8.87 17.48 -10.92
CA ARG A 53 8.76 18.18 -9.65
C ARG A 53 7.38 18.83 -9.52
N ILE A 54 6.79 18.66 -8.35
CA ILE A 54 5.51 19.25 -7.94
C ILE A 54 5.83 20.52 -7.14
N ASN A 55 5.11 21.64 -7.43
CA ASN A 55 5.25 22.88 -6.66
C ASN A 55 4.47 22.83 -5.35
N GLY A 56 3.37 22.06 -5.32
CA GLY A 56 2.62 21.71 -4.12
C GLY A 56 1.33 22.51 -3.90
N GLN A 57 0.72 23.06 -4.95
CA GLN A 57 -0.66 23.53 -4.84
C GLN A 57 -1.60 22.32 -4.93
N LEU A 58 -2.43 22.10 -3.90
CA LEU A 58 -3.41 21.02 -3.84
C LEU A 58 -4.83 21.58 -3.82
N THR A 59 -5.66 21.15 -4.75
CA THR A 59 -7.07 21.55 -4.84
C THR A 59 -7.97 20.31 -4.78
N PHE A 60 -8.95 20.35 -3.89
CA PHE A 60 -10.11 19.46 -3.88
C PHE A 60 -11.27 20.24 -4.50
N ASP A 61 -11.88 19.68 -5.53
CA ASP A 61 -12.98 20.30 -6.26
C ASP A 61 -14.21 19.39 -6.22
N HIS A 62 -15.19 19.74 -5.40
CA HIS A 62 -16.44 18.98 -5.19
C HIS A 62 -16.23 17.49 -4.91
N VAL A 63 -15.21 17.17 -4.11
CA VAL A 63 -14.78 15.79 -3.84
C VAL A 63 -15.75 15.09 -2.91
N THR A 64 -16.29 13.97 -3.39
CA THR A 64 -17.04 13.00 -2.57
C THR A 64 -16.32 11.65 -2.63
N PHE A 65 -16.19 10.98 -1.49
CA PHE A 65 -15.60 9.66 -1.42
C PHE A 65 -16.38 8.74 -0.50
N THR A 66 -16.69 7.55 -1.03
CA THR A 66 -17.33 6.45 -0.30
C THR A 66 -16.42 5.23 -0.38
N TYR A 67 -16.10 4.64 0.77
CA TYR A 67 -15.29 3.41 0.82
C TYR A 67 -16.02 2.26 0.12
N PRO A 68 -15.41 1.60 -0.89
CA PRO A 68 -16.09 0.56 -1.68
C PRO A 68 -16.49 -0.65 -0.85
N ASP A 69 -15.67 -1.04 0.15
CA ASP A 69 -15.89 -2.24 0.95
C ASP A 69 -16.99 -2.07 2.00
N SER A 70 -17.10 -0.89 2.62
CA SER A 70 -18.03 -0.63 3.73
C SER A 70 -19.24 0.21 3.34
N GLY A 71 -19.22 0.88 2.18
CA GLY A 71 -20.25 1.82 1.77
C GLY A 71 -20.29 3.12 2.61
N ILE A 72 -19.30 3.35 3.47
CA ILE A 72 -19.26 4.54 4.32
C ILE A 72 -18.82 5.74 3.48
N LYS A 73 -19.67 6.77 3.39
CA LYS A 73 -19.31 8.06 2.82
C LYS A 73 -18.43 8.81 3.80
N ALA A 74 -17.14 8.89 3.52
CA ALA A 74 -16.15 9.52 4.41
C ALA A 74 -15.89 11.00 4.09
N VAL A 75 -16.12 11.41 2.84
CA VAL A 75 -16.01 12.80 2.37
C VAL A 75 -17.24 13.09 1.52
N ASP A 76 -17.85 14.26 1.73
CA ASP A 76 -19.08 14.68 1.06
C ASP A 76 -18.93 16.12 0.56
N ASP A 77 -18.87 16.30 -0.76
CA ASP A 77 -18.81 17.59 -1.47
C ASP A 77 -17.73 18.55 -0.91
N LEU A 78 -16.54 18.05 -0.69
CA LEU A 78 -15.44 18.82 -0.10
C LEU A 78 -14.72 19.65 -1.18
N SER A 79 -14.63 20.96 -0.95
CA SER A 79 -13.92 21.88 -1.83
C SER A 79 -13.01 22.82 -1.03
N PHE A 80 -11.72 22.83 -1.35
CA PHE A 80 -10.73 23.77 -0.82
C PHE A 80 -9.47 23.76 -1.68
N THR A 81 -8.65 24.79 -1.51
CA THR A 81 -7.32 24.87 -2.14
C THR A 81 -6.26 25.20 -1.11
N ILE A 82 -5.16 24.48 -1.12
CA ILE A 82 -3.94 24.73 -0.36
C ILE A 82 -2.90 25.27 -1.35
N GLN A 83 -2.38 26.47 -1.08
CA GLN A 83 -1.34 27.06 -1.93
C GLN A 83 0.04 26.45 -1.61
N ALA A 84 0.95 26.45 -2.58
CA ALA A 84 2.33 26.01 -2.39
C ALA A 84 2.97 26.71 -1.18
N GLY A 85 3.61 25.93 -0.30
CA GLY A 85 4.24 26.42 0.92
C GLY A 85 3.29 26.78 2.07
N GLN A 86 1.98 26.69 1.89
CA GLN A 86 1.01 26.93 2.94
C GLN A 86 0.97 25.80 3.94
N LYS A 87 0.82 26.12 5.24
CA LYS A 87 0.57 25.14 6.30
C LYS A 87 -0.92 25.14 6.63
N VAL A 88 -1.54 23.98 6.59
CA VAL A 88 -2.97 23.78 6.84
C VAL A 88 -3.17 22.75 7.94
N ALA A 89 -4.09 23.01 8.87
CA ALA A 89 -4.54 22.05 9.88
C ALA A 89 -5.98 21.64 9.59
N ILE A 90 -6.21 20.33 9.50
CA ILE A 90 -7.54 19.74 9.36
C ILE A 90 -8.01 19.29 10.75
N ILE A 91 -9.06 19.92 11.27
CA ILE A 91 -9.60 19.68 12.61
C ILE A 91 -10.99 19.05 12.49
N GLY A 92 -11.28 18.08 13.32
CA GLY A 92 -12.59 17.42 13.35
C GLY A 92 -12.64 16.27 14.36
N ARG A 93 -13.84 15.76 14.63
CA ARG A 93 -14.06 14.61 15.53
C ARG A 93 -13.40 13.36 14.97
N THR A 94 -13.21 12.35 15.82
CA THR A 94 -12.81 11.00 15.39
C THR A 94 -13.79 10.48 14.33
N ALA A 95 -13.31 9.79 13.32
CA ALA A 95 -14.07 9.26 12.19
C ALA A 95 -14.76 10.32 11.29
N SER A 96 -14.28 11.59 11.28
CA SER A 96 -14.81 12.64 10.41
C SER A 96 -14.15 12.74 9.03
N GLY A 97 -13.40 11.72 8.60
CA GLY A 97 -12.79 11.68 7.26
C GLY A 97 -11.43 12.40 7.10
N LYS A 98 -10.81 12.89 8.19
CA LYS A 98 -9.51 13.61 8.11
C LYS A 98 -8.40 12.77 7.47
N SER A 99 -8.23 11.53 7.91
CA SER A 99 -7.24 10.61 7.33
C SER A 99 -7.57 10.30 5.88
N THR A 100 -8.86 10.15 5.55
CA THR A 100 -9.33 9.92 4.19
C THR A 100 -8.94 11.07 3.24
N VAL A 101 -8.97 12.32 3.71
CA VAL A 101 -8.50 13.46 2.90
C VAL A 101 -7.01 13.34 2.58
N ALA A 102 -6.18 12.91 3.55
CA ALA A 102 -4.76 12.67 3.32
C ALA A 102 -4.53 11.49 2.35
N ASP A 103 -5.27 10.39 2.52
CA ASP A 103 -5.19 9.20 1.66
C ASP A 103 -5.60 9.53 0.22
N LEU A 104 -6.61 10.37 0.04
CA LEU A 104 -7.03 10.86 -1.28
C LEU A 104 -5.96 11.76 -1.92
N ALA A 105 -5.30 12.63 -1.14
CA ALA A 105 -4.20 13.47 -1.64
C ALA A 105 -2.99 12.65 -2.11
N LEU A 106 -2.76 11.47 -1.50
CA LEU A 106 -1.73 10.49 -1.90
C LEU A 106 -2.18 9.57 -3.04
N ARG A 107 -3.41 9.75 -3.51
CA ARG A 107 -4.05 8.83 -4.45
C ARG A 107 -3.94 7.37 -3.98
N MET A 108 -4.24 7.12 -2.69
CA MET A 108 -4.49 5.77 -2.17
C MET A 108 -5.86 5.27 -2.62
N TYR A 109 -6.77 6.21 -2.89
CA TYR A 109 -8.09 6.01 -3.47
C TYR A 109 -8.34 7.09 -4.51
N ASP A 110 -9.12 6.79 -5.53
CA ASP A 110 -9.69 7.80 -6.41
C ASP A 110 -11.05 8.27 -5.86
N PRO A 111 -11.44 9.54 -6.00
CA PRO A 111 -12.71 10.05 -5.49
C PRO A 111 -13.89 9.38 -6.21
N THR A 112 -15.03 9.21 -5.51
CA THR A 112 -16.27 8.70 -6.10
C THR A 112 -16.87 9.72 -7.07
N SER A 113 -16.75 11.03 -6.74
CA SER A 113 -17.10 12.15 -7.61
C SER A 113 -16.25 13.37 -7.26
N GLY A 114 -16.22 14.35 -8.16
CA GLY A 114 -15.33 15.51 -8.06
C GLY A 114 -13.93 15.19 -8.53
N GLU A 115 -13.00 16.11 -8.32
CA GLU A 115 -11.63 15.98 -8.79
C GLU A 115 -10.62 16.53 -7.78
N ILE A 116 -9.43 15.91 -7.75
CA ILE A 116 -8.31 16.38 -6.94
C ILE A 116 -7.20 16.78 -7.89
N LEU A 117 -6.72 18.01 -7.74
CA LEU A 117 -5.70 18.58 -8.61
C LEU A 117 -4.43 18.89 -7.81
N MET A 118 -3.30 18.57 -8.39
CA MET A 118 -1.98 18.98 -7.93
C MET A 118 -1.38 19.94 -8.98
N ASP A 119 -1.06 21.16 -8.57
CA ASP A 119 -0.60 22.23 -9.47
C ASP A 119 -1.53 22.48 -10.68
N GLY A 120 -2.86 22.32 -10.47
CA GLY A 120 -3.87 22.48 -11.49
C GLY A 120 -4.07 21.30 -12.44
N VAL A 121 -3.37 20.17 -12.19
CA VAL A 121 -3.45 18.95 -12.99
C VAL A 121 -4.10 17.83 -12.16
N PRO A 122 -5.06 17.06 -12.72
CA PRO A 122 -5.67 15.94 -12.03
C PRO A 122 -4.65 14.92 -11.52
N LEU A 123 -4.81 14.43 -10.29
CA LEU A 123 -3.88 13.45 -9.71
C LEU A 123 -3.74 12.18 -10.56
N ARG A 124 -4.80 11.78 -11.26
CA ARG A 124 -4.82 10.59 -12.13
C ARG A 124 -3.90 10.72 -13.36
N ASP A 125 -3.55 11.96 -13.77
CA ASP A 125 -2.72 12.21 -14.94
C ASP A 125 -1.22 12.14 -14.61
N TYR A 126 -0.86 12.17 -13.32
CA TYR A 126 0.49 11.93 -12.86
C TYR A 126 0.81 10.43 -12.83
N GLU A 127 2.04 10.07 -13.23
CA GLU A 127 2.58 8.75 -12.92
C GLU A 127 2.62 8.58 -11.39
N LEU A 128 2.06 7.48 -10.90
CA LEU A 128 1.83 7.26 -9.47
C LEU A 128 3.13 7.28 -8.65
N ALA A 129 4.19 6.69 -9.18
CA ALA A 129 5.50 6.70 -8.54
C ALA A 129 6.07 8.13 -8.46
N SER A 130 5.94 8.92 -9.54
CA SER A 130 6.39 10.32 -9.56
C SER A 130 5.58 11.19 -8.62
N LEU A 131 4.25 11.05 -8.57
CA LEU A 131 3.39 11.75 -7.62
C LEU A 131 3.83 11.49 -6.18
N ARG A 132 3.89 10.23 -5.79
CA ARG A 132 4.20 9.82 -4.41
C ARG A 132 5.61 10.13 -3.97
N SER A 133 6.60 10.13 -4.87
CA SER A 133 7.98 10.51 -4.56
C SER A 133 8.14 12.00 -4.21
N ASN A 134 7.19 12.84 -4.59
CA ASN A 134 7.18 14.27 -4.25
C ASN A 134 6.43 14.56 -2.94
N ILE A 135 5.78 13.56 -2.31
CA ILE A 135 4.94 13.75 -1.12
C ILE A 135 5.55 12.96 0.05
N GLY A 136 5.94 13.66 1.12
CA GLY A 136 6.29 13.02 2.39
C GLY A 136 5.02 12.75 3.20
N TYR A 137 4.80 11.50 3.59
CA TYR A 137 3.64 11.09 4.39
C TYR A 137 4.06 10.43 5.70
N VAL A 138 3.51 10.90 6.80
CA VAL A 138 3.69 10.30 8.13
C VAL A 138 2.32 9.80 8.60
N PRO A 139 2.06 8.48 8.55
CA PRO A 139 0.79 7.91 8.99
C PRO A 139 0.64 7.95 10.52
N GLN A 140 -0.59 7.78 11.01
CA GLN A 140 -0.87 7.67 12.44
C GLN A 140 -0.33 6.36 13.02
N ASP A 141 -0.53 5.25 12.29
CA ASP A 141 0.01 3.94 12.65
C ASP A 141 1.32 3.73 11.91
N VAL A 142 2.41 3.63 12.67
CA VAL A 142 3.76 3.48 12.12
C VAL A 142 4.10 2.01 12.02
N PHE A 143 4.51 1.55 10.85
CA PHE A 143 5.05 0.22 10.64
C PHE A 143 6.58 0.27 10.62
N LEU A 144 7.22 -0.60 11.38
CA LEU A 144 8.67 -0.79 11.38
C LEU A 144 9.00 -2.18 10.81
N PHE A 145 9.94 -2.20 9.88
CA PHE A 145 10.47 -3.45 9.35
C PHE A 145 11.38 -4.12 10.37
N SER A 146 11.37 -5.45 10.41
CA SER A 146 12.27 -6.24 11.25
C SER A 146 13.72 -6.17 10.72
N ASP A 147 14.32 -4.99 10.86
CA ASP A 147 15.66 -4.64 10.38
C ASP A 147 16.30 -3.59 11.31
N THR A 148 17.46 -3.08 10.97
CA THR A 148 18.14 -2.03 11.73
C THR A 148 17.39 -0.71 11.68
N ILE A 149 17.63 0.17 12.65
CA ILE A 149 17.10 1.53 12.64
C ILE A 149 17.58 2.27 11.39
N ASP A 150 18.86 2.10 11.02
CA ASP A 150 19.43 2.68 9.80
C ASP A 150 18.65 2.25 8.55
N ALA A 151 18.38 0.95 8.39
CA ALA A 151 17.62 0.42 7.26
C ALA A 151 16.16 0.92 7.22
N ASN A 152 15.53 1.04 8.37
CA ASN A 152 14.18 1.60 8.48
C ASN A 152 14.13 3.08 8.06
N ILE A 153 15.13 3.89 8.46
CA ILE A 153 15.22 5.31 8.05
C ILE A 153 15.50 5.43 6.56
N ARG A 154 16.37 4.55 6.00
CA ARG A 154 16.69 4.51 4.56
C ARG A 154 15.58 3.99 3.69
N PHE A 155 14.52 3.42 4.24
CA PHE A 155 13.48 2.74 3.46
C PHE A 155 12.93 3.58 2.32
N GLY A 156 12.77 4.90 2.52
CA GLY A 156 12.31 5.82 1.48
C GLY A 156 13.38 6.20 0.44
N SER A 157 14.69 5.97 0.73
CA SER A 157 15.81 6.29 -0.16
C SER A 157 17.02 5.42 0.17
N GLN A 158 17.10 4.26 -0.45
CA GLN A 158 18.19 3.30 -0.22
C GLN A 158 19.59 3.84 -0.60
N ALA A 159 19.65 4.91 -1.39
CA ALA A 159 20.89 5.56 -1.79
C ALA A 159 21.42 6.55 -0.73
N SER A 160 20.68 6.81 0.36
CA SER A 160 21.09 7.75 1.40
C SER A 160 22.36 7.30 2.13
N SER A 161 23.26 8.25 2.39
CA SER A 161 24.48 8.00 3.18
C SER A 161 24.17 7.88 4.68
N ARG A 162 25.13 7.40 5.46
CA ARG A 162 24.98 7.33 6.93
C ARG A 162 24.80 8.71 7.54
N GLU A 163 25.53 9.70 7.03
CA GLU A 163 25.47 11.08 7.47
C GLU A 163 24.07 11.68 7.24
N GLU A 164 23.43 11.36 6.12
CA GLU A 164 22.07 11.79 5.83
C GLU A 164 21.07 11.13 6.78
N VAL A 165 21.20 9.83 7.06
CA VAL A 165 20.37 9.10 8.04
C VAL A 165 20.46 9.76 9.41
N GLU A 166 21.68 10.06 9.88
CA GLU A 166 21.88 10.76 11.15
C GLU A 166 21.30 12.18 11.14
N GLN A 167 21.39 12.86 10.01
CA GLN A 167 20.80 14.19 9.86
C GLN A 167 19.27 14.14 9.94
N TYR A 168 18.62 13.17 9.30
CA TYR A 168 17.17 12.97 9.42
C TYR A 168 16.76 12.61 10.85
N ALA A 169 17.56 11.79 11.55
CA ALA A 169 17.31 11.49 12.95
C ALA A 169 17.42 12.73 13.84
N ARG A 170 18.34 13.67 13.54
CA ARG A 170 18.43 14.96 14.24
C ARG A 170 17.22 15.84 13.95
N TYR A 171 16.74 15.90 12.70
CA TYR A 171 15.52 16.65 12.34
C TYR A 171 14.30 16.11 13.06
N ALA A 172 14.20 14.79 13.25
CA ALA A 172 13.14 14.14 14.00
C ALA A 172 13.34 14.20 15.53
N ALA A 173 14.45 14.79 16.02
CA ALA A 173 14.80 14.88 17.45
C ALA A 173 14.98 13.52 18.15
N VAL A 174 15.30 12.44 17.43
CA VAL A 174 15.52 11.08 17.97
C VAL A 174 16.98 10.61 17.91
N TYR A 175 17.89 11.45 17.43
CA TYR A 175 19.30 11.08 17.24
C TYR A 175 19.98 10.62 18.54
N GLU A 176 19.82 11.37 19.63
CA GLU A 176 20.45 11.05 20.91
C GLU A 176 19.88 9.78 21.53
N ASP A 177 18.57 9.55 21.36
CA ASP A 177 17.91 8.32 21.83
C ASP A 177 18.47 7.10 21.09
N ILE A 178 18.62 7.18 19.77
CA ILE A 178 19.18 6.10 18.96
C ILE A 178 20.67 5.88 19.33
N LYS A 179 21.46 6.93 19.47
CA LYS A 179 22.89 6.86 19.82
C LYS A 179 23.11 6.23 21.19
N GLY A 180 22.15 6.39 22.11
CA GLY A 180 22.18 5.81 23.45
C GLY A 180 21.93 4.31 23.49
N LEU A 181 21.47 3.69 22.40
CA LEU A 181 21.28 2.25 22.29
C LEU A 181 22.63 1.52 22.20
N PRO A 182 22.72 0.25 22.65
CA PRO A 182 23.97 -0.52 22.62
C PRO A 182 24.65 -0.61 21.25
N GLU A 183 23.87 -0.74 20.19
CA GLU A 183 24.32 -0.83 18.79
C GLU A 183 23.98 0.42 17.97
N GLY A 184 23.47 1.49 18.65
CA GLY A 184 23.10 2.74 17.99
C GLY A 184 22.12 2.53 16.84
N PHE A 185 22.44 3.06 15.67
CA PHE A 185 21.64 2.92 14.46
C PHE A 185 21.61 1.50 13.88
N ASP A 186 22.54 0.63 14.27
CA ASP A 186 22.58 -0.76 13.82
C ASP A 186 21.72 -1.66 14.70
N THR A 187 21.09 -1.11 15.75
CA THR A 187 20.11 -1.80 16.60
C THR A 187 18.94 -2.30 15.76
N ARG A 188 18.64 -3.60 15.87
CA ARG A 188 17.49 -4.22 15.21
C ARG A 188 16.21 -3.94 15.99
N ILE A 189 15.16 -3.60 15.24
CA ILE A 189 13.81 -3.29 15.74
C ILE A 189 12.76 -4.02 14.89
N GLY A 190 11.54 -4.14 15.39
CA GLY A 190 10.42 -4.81 14.70
C GLY A 190 10.13 -6.22 15.16
#